data_5dc64e2f457b08c8e8d5de51eb4eead1
#
_entry.id   5dc64e2f457b08c8e8d5de51eb4eead1
#
_cell.length_a   1.000
_cell.length_b   1.000
_cell.length_c   1.000
_cell.angle_alpha   90.00
_cell.angle_beta   90.00
_cell.angle_gamma   90.00
#
_symmetry.space_group_name_H-M   'P 1'
#
loop_
_entity.id
_entity.type
_entity.pdbx_description
1 polymer ?
#
loop_
_entity_poly.entity_id
_entity_poly.type
_entity_poly.pdbx_seq_one_letter_code
_entity_poly.pdbx_strand_id
1 'polypeptide(L)'
;MLKEKQMQEIQDLKLRGYSMNEIVRYYEEKGQKPPSLPTIRKYYRMDVVPESPNQNLIKDKAFDHEPYRSAIIEIIRNNNKRSYCISSIYDVLIERFVENGTVVSLPGNEQTLRNYIHYLINSGIIEHEQENRRIYDHVFDTPPGEQMLIDFGQEHVATGVDIHFICLLLRYSRLICVFAQDHKYNSEEACRAIYRAFCKLGGRPGQLVIDQDAVFVASETYGEVVETRTFGDFCTEQDLKLWVCNKADPESKGPIENVVGFVKKNFFSARNITCIDDVWKSLPSWVDRKNKRIHKATFRIPDDVFCTIEKATLRPLVPSFYENSPSSFIPVELNSVPYIQFKSSKYSVPRSYCFTTVYYKAIGSKLFIYNKDRMPICTHTINE
;
A
#
# COMPACT_ATOMS: atom_id res chain seq x y z
N MET A 1 6.35 -2.85 -35.29
CA MET A 1 5.51 -3.17 -36.46
C MET A 1 5.18 -1.85 -37.15
N LEU A 2 5.17 -1.81 -38.50
CA LEU A 2 4.76 -0.61 -39.24
C LEU A 2 3.27 -0.38 -39.06
N LYS A 3 2.86 0.92 -39.06
CA LYS A 3 1.44 1.31 -39.10
C LYS A 3 0.88 0.96 -40.51
N GLU A 4 -0.37 0.59 -40.58
CA GLU A 4 -1.08 0.20 -41.81
C GLU A 4 -0.88 1.23 -42.94
N LYS A 5 -0.98 2.53 -42.66
CA LYS A 5 -0.66 3.61 -43.59
C LYS A 5 0.74 3.51 -44.22
N GLN A 6 1.76 3.13 -43.44
CA GLN A 6 3.13 2.99 -43.97
C GLN A 6 3.28 1.75 -44.85
N MET A 7 2.53 0.69 -44.58
CA MET A 7 2.52 -0.52 -45.41
C MET A 7 1.87 -0.22 -46.77
N GLN A 8 0.73 0.46 -46.77
CA GLN A 8 0.05 0.92 -47.99
C GLN A 8 0.92 1.89 -48.77
N GLU A 9 1.58 2.85 -48.12
CA GLU A 9 2.47 3.81 -48.78
C GLU A 9 3.65 3.14 -49.49
N ILE A 10 4.24 2.08 -48.90
CA ILE A 10 5.29 1.28 -49.55
C ILE A 10 4.75 0.60 -50.83
N GLN A 11 3.53 0.08 -50.78
CA GLN A 11 2.90 -0.55 -51.96
C GLN A 11 2.56 0.45 -53.06
N ASP A 12 2.04 1.62 -52.68
CA ASP A 12 1.72 2.71 -53.61
C ASP A 12 2.98 3.22 -54.31
N LEU A 13 4.10 3.37 -53.58
CA LEU A 13 5.38 3.74 -54.15
C LEU A 13 5.92 2.65 -55.10
N LYS A 14 5.75 1.36 -54.73
CA LYS A 14 6.08 0.25 -55.66
C LYS A 14 5.27 0.35 -56.95
N LEU A 15 3.97 0.55 -56.88
CA LEU A 15 3.09 0.70 -58.05
C LEU A 15 3.46 1.90 -58.91
N ARG A 16 4.01 2.97 -58.30
CA ARG A 16 4.57 4.13 -59.01
C ARG A 16 5.97 3.90 -59.60
N GLY A 17 6.54 2.69 -59.45
CA GLY A 17 7.83 2.30 -60.00
C GLY A 17 9.07 2.63 -59.17
N TYR A 18 8.89 3.04 -57.88
CA TYR A 18 10.01 3.29 -57.00
C TYR A 18 10.70 2.00 -56.59
N SER A 19 12.04 1.97 -56.69
CA SER A 19 12.85 0.90 -56.12
C SER A 19 12.89 0.99 -54.58
N MET A 20 13.30 -0.10 -53.90
CA MET A 20 13.41 -0.15 -52.45
C MET A 20 14.33 0.94 -51.86
N ASN A 21 15.39 1.30 -52.57
CA ASN A 21 16.34 2.35 -52.16
C ASN A 21 15.74 3.76 -52.34
N GLU A 22 14.96 3.96 -53.41
CA GLU A 22 14.25 5.21 -53.64
C GLU A 22 13.12 5.42 -52.61
N ILE A 23 12.50 4.36 -52.11
CA ILE A 23 11.53 4.44 -51.01
C ILE A 23 12.21 4.93 -49.73
N VAL A 24 13.44 4.50 -49.41
CA VAL A 24 14.20 5.01 -48.27
C VAL A 24 14.41 6.52 -48.42
N ARG A 25 14.92 6.96 -49.61
CA ARG A 25 15.15 8.38 -49.90
C ARG A 25 13.87 9.21 -49.82
N TYR A 26 12.76 8.69 -50.30
CA TYR A 26 11.46 9.35 -50.23
C TYR A 26 11.01 9.67 -48.77
N TYR A 27 11.25 8.76 -47.80
CA TYR A 27 10.99 9.03 -46.40
C TYR A 27 11.98 10.06 -45.80
N GLU A 28 13.25 9.99 -46.19
CA GLU A 28 14.30 10.94 -45.79
C GLU A 28 13.98 12.37 -46.27
N GLU A 29 13.59 12.51 -47.53
CA GLU A 29 13.18 13.80 -48.15
C GLU A 29 11.94 14.40 -47.47
N LYS A 30 11.04 13.57 -46.94
CA LYS A 30 9.89 13.98 -46.14
C LYS A 30 10.22 14.33 -44.67
N GLY A 31 11.50 14.22 -44.27
CA GLY A 31 11.92 14.40 -42.89
C GLY A 31 11.38 13.31 -41.93
N GLN A 32 10.99 12.16 -42.45
CA GLN A 32 10.47 11.02 -41.68
C GLN A 32 11.54 9.93 -41.61
N LYS A 33 11.58 9.25 -40.42
CA LYS A 33 12.48 8.11 -40.26
C LYS A 33 12.04 6.94 -41.17
N PRO A 34 12.86 6.50 -42.11
CA PRO A 34 12.52 5.40 -43.03
C PRO A 34 12.38 4.08 -42.26
N PRO A 35 11.48 3.20 -42.68
CA PRO A 35 11.46 1.82 -42.22
C PRO A 35 12.78 1.10 -42.60
N SER A 36 13.17 0.10 -41.81
CA SER A 36 14.39 -0.67 -42.12
C SER A 36 14.29 -1.38 -43.50
N LEU A 37 15.39 -1.46 -44.22
CA LEU A 37 15.43 -2.13 -45.51
C LEU A 37 14.82 -3.55 -45.52
N PRO A 38 15.07 -4.43 -44.52
CA PRO A 38 14.37 -5.71 -44.43
C PRO A 38 12.84 -5.56 -44.35
N THR A 39 12.36 -4.52 -43.66
CA THR A 39 10.92 -4.25 -43.53
C THR A 39 10.35 -3.77 -44.87
N ILE A 40 11.03 -2.83 -45.55
CA ILE A 40 10.64 -2.36 -46.88
C ILE A 40 10.62 -3.53 -47.84
N ARG A 41 11.66 -4.38 -47.84
CA ARG A 41 11.76 -5.58 -48.69
C ARG A 41 10.59 -6.55 -48.46
N LYS A 42 10.20 -6.76 -47.21
CA LYS A 42 9.09 -7.64 -46.87
C LYS A 42 7.80 -7.13 -47.51
N TYR A 43 7.41 -5.87 -47.31
CA TYR A 43 6.17 -5.31 -47.84
C TYR A 43 6.23 -5.02 -49.34
N TYR A 44 7.38 -4.69 -49.89
CA TYR A 44 7.57 -4.51 -51.34
C TYR A 44 7.31 -5.78 -52.16
N ARG A 45 7.62 -6.95 -51.58
CA ARG A 45 7.41 -8.26 -52.24
C ARG A 45 5.99 -8.84 -52.05
N MET A 46 5.20 -8.25 -51.19
CA MET A 46 3.82 -8.69 -51.01
C MET A 46 2.94 -8.18 -52.17
N ASP A 47 2.14 -9.06 -52.76
CA ASP A 47 1.20 -8.68 -53.82
C ASP A 47 -0.10 -8.09 -53.31
N VAL A 48 -0.41 -8.32 -52.05
CA VAL A 48 -1.56 -7.72 -51.33
C VAL A 48 -1.07 -7.31 -49.95
N VAL A 49 -1.36 -6.06 -49.56
CA VAL A 49 -1.16 -5.67 -48.15
C VAL A 49 -2.19 -6.45 -47.33
N PRO A 50 -1.77 -7.35 -46.44
CA PRO A 50 -2.73 -8.00 -45.57
C PRO A 50 -3.44 -6.91 -44.78
N GLU A 51 -4.76 -6.88 -44.84
CA GLU A 51 -5.54 -6.18 -43.83
C GLU A 51 -4.95 -6.55 -42.47
N SER A 52 -4.71 -5.55 -41.64
CA SER A 52 -3.96 -5.72 -40.39
C SER A 52 -4.31 -7.05 -39.74
N PRO A 53 -3.38 -7.96 -39.51
CA PRO A 53 -3.70 -9.29 -38.95
C PRO A 53 -4.34 -9.23 -37.56
N ASN A 54 -4.52 -8.04 -37.02
CA ASN A 54 -5.15 -7.79 -35.71
C ASN A 54 -6.66 -7.49 -35.78
N GLN A 55 -7.25 -7.28 -36.97
CA GLN A 55 -8.68 -6.99 -37.06
C GLN A 55 -9.58 -8.23 -37.01
N ASN A 56 -9.10 -9.42 -37.34
CA ASN A 56 -9.94 -10.61 -37.43
C ASN A 56 -9.64 -11.73 -36.42
N LEU A 57 -8.61 -11.57 -35.56
CA LEU A 57 -8.50 -12.44 -34.42
C LEU A 57 -9.13 -11.70 -33.24
N ILE A 58 -10.40 -11.94 -32.99
CA ILE A 58 -11.00 -11.80 -31.67
C ILE A 58 -10.23 -12.78 -30.80
N LYS A 59 -9.04 -12.36 -30.35
CA LYS A 59 -8.29 -13.11 -29.35
C LYS A 59 -9.19 -13.12 -28.12
N ASP A 60 -9.63 -14.30 -27.79
CA ASP A 60 -10.34 -14.57 -26.56
C ASP A 60 -9.55 -13.96 -25.39
N LYS A 61 -10.12 -12.95 -24.73
CA LYS A 61 -9.41 -12.22 -23.70
C LYS A 61 -9.59 -12.97 -22.39
N ALA A 62 -8.51 -13.41 -21.81
CA ALA A 62 -8.48 -14.25 -20.61
C ALA A 62 -9.43 -13.79 -19.47
N PHE A 63 -9.63 -12.48 -19.31
CA PHE A 63 -10.53 -11.91 -18.29
C PHE A 63 -11.93 -11.55 -18.82
N ASP A 64 -12.25 -11.83 -20.08
CA ASP A 64 -13.57 -11.51 -20.69
C ASP A 64 -14.62 -12.59 -20.42
N HIS A 65 -14.30 -13.59 -19.63
CA HIS A 65 -15.18 -14.69 -19.21
C HIS A 65 -15.72 -14.44 -17.80
N GLU A 66 -16.93 -14.94 -17.57
CA GLU A 66 -17.47 -14.98 -16.22
C GLU A 66 -16.74 -16.04 -15.37
N PRO A 67 -16.50 -15.79 -14.07
CA PRO A 67 -17.00 -14.66 -13.27
C PRO A 67 -16.10 -13.42 -13.28
N TYR A 68 -14.96 -13.43 -13.98
CA TYR A 68 -13.95 -12.38 -13.89
C TYR A 68 -14.43 -11.06 -14.48
N ARG A 69 -15.11 -11.09 -15.63
CA ARG A 69 -15.64 -9.89 -16.29
C ARG A 69 -16.55 -9.09 -15.36
N SER A 70 -17.56 -9.75 -14.80
CA SER A 70 -18.52 -9.11 -13.89
C SER A 70 -17.84 -8.57 -12.64
N ALA A 71 -16.90 -9.33 -12.05
CA ALA A 71 -16.15 -8.90 -10.88
C ALA A 71 -15.29 -7.65 -11.16
N ILE A 72 -14.59 -7.58 -12.29
CA ILE A 72 -13.77 -6.44 -12.69
C ILE A 72 -14.62 -5.19 -12.87
N ILE A 73 -15.73 -5.30 -13.59
CA ILE A 73 -16.66 -4.19 -13.84
C ILE A 73 -17.28 -3.70 -12.52
N GLU A 74 -17.68 -4.62 -11.63
CA GLU A 74 -18.20 -4.32 -10.30
C GLU A 74 -17.19 -3.53 -9.46
N ILE A 75 -15.94 -4.02 -9.37
CA ILE A 75 -14.87 -3.36 -8.61
C ILE A 75 -14.63 -1.94 -9.13
N ILE A 76 -14.60 -1.74 -10.46
CA ILE A 76 -14.37 -0.44 -11.07
C ILE A 76 -15.55 0.52 -10.84
N ARG A 77 -16.79 0.04 -10.97
CA ARG A 77 -18.00 0.84 -10.78
C ARG A 77 -18.24 1.22 -9.32
N ASN A 78 -17.94 0.32 -8.38
CA ASN A 78 -18.08 0.58 -6.94
C ASN A 78 -17.01 1.56 -6.42
N ASN A 79 -15.96 1.80 -7.19
CA ASN A 79 -14.89 2.75 -6.87
C ASN A 79 -15.31 4.19 -7.26
N ASN A 80 -16.43 4.65 -6.68
CA ASN A 80 -17.03 5.96 -6.97
C ASN A 80 -16.00 7.10 -6.98
N LYS A 81 -15.64 7.62 -8.15
CA LYS A 81 -14.85 8.84 -8.41
C LYS A 81 -13.36 8.81 -8.05
N ARG A 82 -12.72 7.65 -7.80
CA ARG A 82 -11.28 7.57 -7.53
C ARG A 82 -10.54 6.89 -8.68
N SER A 83 -9.33 7.37 -8.96
CA SER A 83 -8.42 6.65 -9.85
C SER A 83 -8.16 5.25 -9.28
N TYR A 84 -8.44 4.22 -10.03
CA TYR A 84 -8.19 2.84 -9.63
C TYR A 84 -6.78 2.39 -10.02
N CYS A 85 -6.18 1.59 -9.16
CA CYS A 85 -4.89 0.96 -9.43
C CYS A 85 -5.13 -0.46 -9.96
N ILE A 86 -4.62 -0.78 -11.15
CA ILE A 86 -4.81 -2.10 -11.77
C ILE A 86 -4.25 -3.22 -10.89
N SER A 87 -3.11 -2.98 -10.22
CA SER A 87 -2.57 -3.95 -9.27
C SER A 87 -3.48 -4.19 -8.06
N SER A 88 -4.27 -3.19 -7.66
CA SER A 88 -5.27 -3.35 -6.60
C SER A 88 -6.42 -4.26 -7.05
N ILE A 89 -6.93 -4.05 -8.28
CA ILE A 89 -7.97 -4.91 -8.86
C ILE A 89 -7.44 -6.35 -8.95
N TYR A 90 -6.20 -6.53 -9.41
CA TYR A 90 -5.59 -7.86 -9.52
C TYR A 90 -5.48 -8.56 -8.17
N ASP A 91 -5.12 -7.84 -7.09
CA ASP A 91 -5.05 -8.38 -5.74
C ASP A 91 -6.43 -8.81 -5.22
N VAL A 92 -7.47 -8.00 -5.47
CA VAL A 92 -8.84 -8.35 -5.08
C VAL A 92 -9.34 -9.60 -5.82
N LEU A 93 -8.96 -9.75 -7.10
CA LEU A 93 -9.27 -10.98 -7.83
C LEU A 93 -8.55 -12.21 -7.25
N ILE A 94 -7.29 -12.05 -6.80
CA ILE A 94 -6.58 -13.13 -6.08
C ILE A 94 -7.34 -13.49 -4.80
N GLU A 95 -7.71 -12.51 -3.99
CA GLU A 95 -8.45 -12.72 -2.75
C GLU A 95 -9.80 -13.41 -2.98
N ARG A 96 -10.56 -12.95 -4.01
CA ARG A 96 -11.90 -13.49 -4.30
C ARG A 96 -11.89 -14.91 -4.86
N PHE A 97 -10.92 -15.25 -5.69
CA PHE A 97 -10.98 -16.48 -6.47
C PHE A 97 -9.89 -17.48 -6.13
N VAL A 98 -8.69 -17.05 -5.80
CA VAL A 98 -7.56 -17.94 -5.51
C VAL A 98 -7.48 -18.25 -4.02
N GLU A 99 -7.46 -17.25 -3.16
CA GLU A 99 -7.35 -17.46 -1.71
C GLU A 99 -8.62 -18.11 -1.12
N ASN A 100 -9.78 -17.86 -1.70
CA ASN A 100 -11.04 -18.55 -1.34
C ASN A 100 -11.14 -19.97 -1.91
N GLY A 101 -10.13 -20.45 -2.65
CA GLY A 101 -10.09 -21.82 -3.19
C GLY A 101 -11.03 -22.09 -4.35
N THR A 102 -11.62 -21.04 -4.98
CA THR A 102 -12.52 -21.20 -6.13
C THR A 102 -11.74 -21.63 -7.38
N VAL A 103 -10.54 -21.12 -7.56
CA VAL A 103 -9.62 -21.49 -8.64
C VAL A 103 -8.18 -21.61 -8.13
N VAL A 104 -7.35 -22.38 -8.83
CA VAL A 104 -5.94 -22.56 -8.49
C VAL A 104 -5.13 -21.30 -8.86
N SER A 105 -5.48 -20.65 -9.96
CA SER A 105 -4.81 -19.41 -10.42
C SER A 105 -5.78 -18.57 -11.26
N LEU A 106 -5.50 -17.26 -11.36
CA LEU A 106 -6.22 -16.38 -12.29
C LEU A 106 -5.86 -16.72 -13.76
N PRO A 107 -6.76 -16.40 -14.71
CA PRO A 107 -6.58 -16.73 -16.13
C PRO A 107 -5.46 -15.94 -16.82
N GLY A 108 -4.84 -14.98 -16.14
CA GLY A 108 -3.74 -14.17 -16.65
C GLY A 108 -3.03 -13.39 -15.55
N ASN A 109 -1.90 -12.80 -15.91
CA ASN A 109 -1.12 -11.96 -14.99
C ASN A 109 -1.64 -10.51 -14.95
N GLU A 110 -1.03 -9.67 -14.10
CA GLU A 110 -1.38 -8.24 -13.97
C GLU A 110 -1.29 -7.49 -15.31
N GLN A 111 -0.34 -7.82 -16.18
CA GLN A 111 -0.22 -7.20 -17.49
C GLN A 111 -1.38 -7.60 -18.43
N THR A 112 -1.83 -8.84 -18.34
CA THR A 112 -3.02 -9.32 -19.06
C THR A 112 -4.27 -8.58 -18.61
N LEU A 113 -4.44 -8.39 -17.30
CA LEU A 113 -5.53 -7.59 -16.73
C LEU A 113 -5.44 -6.13 -17.19
N ARG A 114 -4.25 -5.53 -17.21
CA ARG A 114 -4.03 -4.16 -17.70
C ARG A 114 -4.50 -4.00 -19.14
N ASN A 115 -4.11 -4.93 -20.00
CA ASN A 115 -4.52 -4.93 -21.41
C ASN A 115 -6.05 -5.08 -21.55
N TYR A 116 -6.66 -5.90 -20.70
CA TYR A 116 -8.11 -6.08 -20.68
C TYR A 116 -8.86 -4.83 -20.22
N ILE A 117 -8.41 -4.17 -19.16
CA ILE A 117 -8.99 -2.91 -18.68
C ILE A 117 -8.86 -1.80 -19.75
N HIS A 118 -7.71 -1.70 -20.43
CA HIS A 118 -7.57 -0.78 -21.56
C HIS A 118 -8.56 -1.08 -22.70
N TYR A 119 -8.85 -2.36 -22.95
CA TYR A 119 -9.87 -2.73 -23.90
C TYR A 119 -11.27 -2.27 -23.46
N LEU A 120 -11.63 -2.45 -22.19
CA LEU A 120 -12.91 -2.00 -21.63
C LEU A 120 -13.06 -0.46 -21.72
N ILE A 121 -12.00 0.30 -21.48
CA ILE A 121 -11.96 1.76 -21.65
C ILE A 121 -12.17 2.12 -23.11
N ASN A 122 -11.39 1.55 -24.02
CA ASN A 122 -11.47 1.84 -25.46
C ASN A 122 -12.81 1.44 -26.10
N SER A 123 -13.49 0.45 -25.49
CA SER A 123 -14.83 0.01 -25.90
C SER A 123 -15.95 0.83 -25.26
N GLY A 124 -15.64 1.83 -24.42
CA GLY A 124 -16.63 2.67 -23.76
C GLY A 124 -17.44 1.95 -22.66
N ILE A 125 -16.99 0.79 -22.21
CA ILE A 125 -17.68 0.00 -21.15
C ILE A 125 -17.39 0.61 -19.77
N ILE A 126 -16.21 1.21 -19.60
CA ILE A 126 -15.78 1.92 -18.39
C ILE A 126 -15.14 3.26 -18.74
N GLU A 127 -15.35 4.25 -17.87
CA GLU A 127 -14.73 5.58 -17.99
C GLU A 127 -13.39 5.64 -17.24
N HIS A 128 -12.45 6.46 -17.70
CA HIS A 128 -11.14 6.64 -17.06
C HIS A 128 -10.72 8.10 -17.07
N GLU A 129 -10.45 8.66 -15.88
CA GLU A 129 -9.85 9.99 -15.74
C GLU A 129 -8.32 9.89 -15.77
N GLN A 130 -7.68 10.80 -16.53
CA GLN A 130 -6.20 10.88 -16.59
C GLN A 130 -5.66 11.66 -15.40
N GLU A 131 -4.75 11.06 -14.63
CA GLU A 131 -4.02 11.74 -13.55
C GLU A 131 -2.80 12.51 -14.07
N ASN A 132 -2.56 13.72 -13.53
CA ASN A 132 -1.34 14.50 -13.76
C ASN A 132 -0.13 13.80 -13.07
N ARG A 133 0.95 13.57 -13.81
CA ARG A 133 2.18 12.96 -13.30
C ARG A 133 3.08 14.02 -12.66
N ARG A 134 3.49 13.80 -11.42
CA ARG A 134 4.52 14.61 -10.75
C ARG A 134 5.91 14.05 -11.05
N ILE A 135 6.91 14.93 -11.15
CA ILE A 135 8.33 14.57 -11.32
C ILE A 135 8.96 14.61 -9.93
N TYR A 136 9.74 13.57 -9.58
CA TYR A 136 10.45 13.47 -8.31
C TYR A 136 11.94 13.30 -8.57
N ASP A 137 12.77 13.92 -7.73
CA ASP A 137 14.22 13.76 -7.77
C ASP A 137 14.68 12.46 -7.12
N HIS A 138 15.89 12.01 -7.45
CA HIS A 138 16.45 10.76 -6.95
C HIS A 138 17.01 10.97 -5.55
N VAL A 139 16.48 10.26 -4.57
CA VAL A 139 16.97 10.28 -3.18
C VAL A 139 17.97 9.14 -2.99
N PHE A 140 19.15 9.46 -2.40
CA PHE A 140 20.19 8.47 -2.11
C PHE A 140 19.71 7.44 -1.09
N ASP A 141 20.10 6.18 -1.30
CA ASP A 141 19.80 5.10 -0.37
C ASP A 141 20.69 5.23 0.89
N THR A 142 20.06 5.01 2.05
CA THR A 142 20.76 4.93 3.34
C THR A 142 21.30 3.52 3.55
N PRO A 143 22.28 3.32 4.44
CA PRO A 143 22.76 1.99 4.80
C PRO A 143 21.61 1.06 5.28
N PRO A 144 21.73 -0.26 5.04
CA PRO A 144 20.71 -1.22 5.49
C PRO A 144 20.57 -1.19 7.02
N GLY A 145 19.33 -1.26 7.50
CA GLY A 145 18.99 -1.25 8.93
C GLY A 145 19.12 0.10 9.64
N GLU A 146 19.53 1.15 8.93
CA GLU A 146 19.72 2.46 9.55
C GLU A 146 18.41 3.21 9.74
N GLN A 147 17.56 3.32 8.74
CA GLN A 147 16.37 4.18 8.81
C GLN A 147 15.05 3.44 8.58
N MET A 148 14.10 3.76 9.45
CA MET A 148 12.68 3.46 9.25
C MET A 148 11.88 4.75 9.19
N LEU A 149 11.14 4.95 8.11
CA LEU A 149 10.26 6.09 7.90
C LEU A 149 8.87 5.73 8.40
N ILE A 150 8.20 6.69 9.05
CA ILE A 150 6.88 6.52 9.63
C ILE A 150 5.97 7.65 9.17
N ASP A 151 4.76 7.30 8.74
CA ASP A 151 3.74 8.29 8.39
C ASP A 151 2.34 7.71 8.64
N PHE A 152 1.38 8.60 8.87
CA PHE A 152 -0.02 8.26 9.11
C PHE A 152 -0.87 8.50 7.88
N GLY A 153 -1.90 7.70 7.75
CA GLY A 153 -2.92 7.88 6.76
C GLY A 153 -4.31 7.71 7.35
N GLN A 154 -5.28 8.34 6.71
CA GLN A 154 -6.69 8.17 7.00
C GLN A 154 -7.44 7.89 5.71
N GLU A 155 -8.39 7.01 5.77
CA GLU A 155 -9.30 6.70 4.68
C GLU A 155 -10.74 6.70 5.16
N HIS A 156 -11.59 7.44 4.45
CA HIS A 156 -13.02 7.49 4.72
C HIS A 156 -13.72 6.43 3.86
N VAL A 157 -14.28 5.42 4.51
CA VAL A 157 -14.95 4.32 3.80
C VAL A 157 -16.42 4.64 3.53
N ALA A 158 -17.04 3.93 2.60
CA ALA A 158 -18.39 4.22 2.09
C ALA A 158 -19.48 4.22 3.18
N THR A 159 -19.28 3.52 4.30
CA THR A 159 -20.17 3.47 5.46
C THR A 159 -20.09 4.69 6.38
N GLY A 160 -19.24 5.67 6.06
CA GLY A 160 -19.03 6.86 6.90
C GLY A 160 -18.03 6.65 8.03
N VAL A 161 -17.39 5.50 8.13
CA VAL A 161 -16.35 5.18 9.12
C VAL A 161 -14.99 5.66 8.63
N ASP A 162 -14.22 6.28 9.53
CA ASP A 162 -12.84 6.63 9.28
C ASP A 162 -11.92 5.48 9.71
N ILE A 163 -11.07 5.05 8.79
CA ILE A 163 -10.00 4.09 9.07
C ILE A 163 -8.69 4.84 9.14
N HIS A 164 -8.03 4.78 10.28
CA HIS A 164 -6.71 5.36 10.48
C HIS A 164 -5.65 4.28 10.40
N PHE A 165 -4.54 4.55 9.71
CA PHE A 165 -3.46 3.59 9.57
C PHE A 165 -2.09 4.25 9.70
N ILE A 166 -1.13 3.48 10.20
CA ILE A 166 0.27 3.85 10.30
C ILE A 166 1.07 3.00 9.31
N CYS A 167 1.89 3.67 8.51
CA CYS A 167 2.82 3.05 7.57
C CYS A 167 4.24 3.16 8.12
N LEU A 168 4.97 2.05 8.10
CA LEU A 168 6.37 2.00 8.47
C LEU A 168 7.13 1.41 7.27
N LEU A 169 8.18 2.09 6.82
CA LEU A 169 8.98 1.73 5.66
C LEU A 169 10.46 1.61 6.05
N LEU A 170 11.04 0.44 5.93
CA LEU A 170 12.50 0.31 5.94
C LEU A 170 13.07 0.94 4.68
N ARG A 171 13.93 1.95 4.84
CA ARG A 171 14.37 2.79 3.71
C ARG A 171 15.22 2.04 2.71
N TYR A 172 16.03 1.09 3.15
CA TYR A 172 16.93 0.33 2.27
C TYR A 172 16.20 -0.75 1.46
N SER A 173 15.52 -1.70 2.11
CA SER A 173 14.82 -2.79 1.42
C SER A 173 13.51 -2.36 0.75
N ARG A 174 12.93 -1.22 1.15
CA ARG A 174 11.56 -0.80 0.81
C ARG A 174 10.49 -1.72 1.39
N LEU A 175 10.83 -2.52 2.40
CA LEU A 175 9.89 -3.37 3.10
C LEU A 175 8.92 -2.51 3.92
N ILE A 176 7.62 -2.80 3.78
CA ILE A 176 6.56 -2.06 4.48
C ILE A 176 5.92 -2.89 5.59
N CYS A 177 5.60 -2.22 6.70
CA CYS A 177 4.65 -2.68 7.68
C CYS A 177 3.50 -1.68 7.75
N VAL A 178 2.27 -2.15 7.84
CA VAL A 178 1.08 -1.31 7.95
C VAL A 178 0.17 -1.87 9.03
N PHE A 179 -0.31 -1.00 9.92
CA PHE A 179 -1.31 -1.33 10.93
C PHE A 179 -2.46 -0.34 10.84
N ALA A 180 -3.65 -0.76 11.16
CA ALA A 180 -4.85 0.07 11.06
C ALA A 180 -5.75 -0.06 12.29
N GLN A 181 -6.49 1.01 12.58
CA GLN A 181 -7.49 1.09 13.64
C GLN A 181 -8.64 2.03 13.24
N ASP A 182 -9.72 2.02 14.02
CA ASP A 182 -10.97 2.76 13.77
C ASP A 182 -11.00 4.18 14.37
N HIS A 183 -9.90 4.63 14.95
CA HIS A 183 -9.74 5.95 15.54
C HIS A 183 -8.33 6.50 15.31
N LYS A 184 -8.14 7.81 15.58
CA LYS A 184 -6.83 8.47 15.43
C LYS A 184 -5.81 7.87 16.39
N TYR A 185 -4.58 7.69 15.88
CA TYR A 185 -3.46 7.27 16.73
C TYR A 185 -3.14 8.32 17.78
N ASN A 186 -2.93 7.88 19.00
CA ASN A 186 -2.23 8.64 20.02
C ASN A 186 -0.77 8.17 20.12
N SER A 187 0.06 8.87 20.93
CA SER A 187 1.48 8.55 21.05
C SER A 187 1.74 7.12 21.54
N GLU A 188 0.94 6.62 22.49
CA GLU A 188 1.06 5.27 23.04
C GLU A 188 0.74 4.20 21.99
N GLU A 189 -0.34 4.38 21.25
CA GLU A 189 -0.76 3.46 20.19
C GLU A 189 0.24 3.44 19.02
N ALA A 190 0.82 4.59 18.69
CA ALA A 190 1.89 4.69 17.70
C ALA A 190 3.15 3.94 18.15
N CYS A 191 3.61 4.13 19.39
CA CYS A 191 4.73 3.39 19.97
C CYS A 191 4.48 1.88 19.95
N ARG A 192 3.26 1.45 20.29
CA ARG A 192 2.85 0.05 20.22
C ARG A 192 2.89 -0.51 18.81
N ALA A 193 2.42 0.24 17.82
CA ALA A 193 2.48 -0.17 16.42
C ALA A 193 3.92 -0.27 15.91
N ILE A 194 4.78 0.69 16.29
CA ILE A 194 6.22 0.67 15.97
C ILE A 194 6.89 -0.54 16.58
N TYR A 195 6.65 -0.81 17.86
CA TYR A 195 7.23 -1.96 18.54
C TYR A 195 6.76 -3.29 17.96
N ARG A 196 5.48 -3.41 17.58
CA ARG A 196 4.97 -4.57 16.85
C ARG A 196 5.67 -4.78 15.50
N ALA A 197 6.02 -3.70 14.80
CA ALA A 197 6.83 -3.80 13.59
C ALA A 197 8.23 -4.33 13.90
N PHE A 198 8.89 -3.84 14.95
CA PHE A 198 10.20 -4.35 15.37
C PHE A 198 10.16 -5.85 15.72
N CYS A 199 9.12 -6.29 16.43
CA CYS A 199 8.92 -7.71 16.71
C CYS A 199 8.75 -8.53 15.42
N LYS A 200 7.95 -8.05 14.46
CA LYS A 200 7.76 -8.72 13.17
C LYS A 200 9.05 -8.78 12.35
N LEU A 201 9.88 -7.75 12.40
CA LEU A 201 11.17 -7.68 11.72
C LEU A 201 12.26 -8.52 12.42
N GLY A 202 12.10 -8.79 13.70
CA GLY A 202 13.10 -9.46 14.54
C GLY A 202 14.26 -8.56 14.97
N GLY A 203 14.06 -7.23 14.93
CA GLY A 203 15.06 -6.24 15.30
C GLY A 203 14.55 -4.81 15.10
N ARG A 204 15.33 -3.82 15.51
CA ARG A 204 15.01 -2.40 15.40
C ARG A 204 16.01 -1.64 14.52
N PRO A 205 15.57 -0.59 13.81
CA PRO A 205 16.47 0.27 13.02
C PRO A 205 17.33 1.14 13.94
N GLY A 206 18.32 1.83 13.37
CA GLY A 206 19.13 2.82 14.08
C GLY A 206 18.41 4.13 14.32
N GLN A 207 17.52 4.52 13.41
CA GLN A 207 16.88 5.82 13.39
C GLN A 207 15.43 5.73 12.92
N LEU A 208 14.54 6.50 13.56
CA LEU A 208 13.19 6.76 13.07
C LEU A 208 13.15 8.11 12.36
N VAL A 209 12.53 8.14 11.19
CA VAL A 209 12.26 9.34 10.41
C VAL A 209 10.75 9.60 10.45
N ILE A 210 10.37 10.72 11.07
CA ILE A 210 8.96 11.09 11.30
C ILE A 210 8.65 12.48 10.77
N ASP A 211 7.37 12.76 10.56
CA ASP A 211 6.88 14.12 10.38
C ASP A 211 6.59 14.79 11.73
N GLN A 212 6.40 16.11 11.69
CA GLN A 212 5.94 16.93 12.81
C GLN A 212 4.45 16.69 13.13
N ASP A 213 4.05 15.43 13.30
CA ASP A 213 2.70 15.08 13.72
C ASP A 213 2.57 15.20 15.25
N ALA A 214 1.42 15.71 15.73
CA ALA A 214 1.13 15.87 17.15
C ALA A 214 1.19 14.56 17.96
N VAL A 215 1.14 13.41 17.30
CA VAL A 215 1.35 12.10 17.91
C VAL A 215 2.78 11.96 18.45
N PHE A 216 3.76 12.53 17.76
CA PHE A 216 5.18 12.40 18.06
C PHE A 216 5.78 13.68 18.66
N VAL A 217 5.29 14.86 18.23
CA VAL A 217 5.85 16.17 18.53
C VAL A 217 4.88 16.98 19.39
N ALA A 218 5.32 17.37 20.58
CA ALA A 218 4.53 18.19 21.50
C ALA A 218 4.60 19.68 21.12
N SER A 219 5.79 20.16 20.72
CA SER A 219 5.99 21.55 20.30
C SER A 219 7.22 21.70 19.41
N GLU A 220 7.23 22.77 18.62
CA GLU A 220 8.40 23.22 17.85
C GLU A 220 8.68 24.69 18.21
N THR A 221 9.87 24.98 18.62
CA THR A 221 10.29 26.36 18.96
C THR A 221 11.66 26.62 18.34
N TYR A 222 11.73 27.57 17.40
CA TYR A 222 12.95 27.99 16.68
C TYR A 222 13.76 26.84 16.05
N GLY A 223 13.07 25.79 15.55
CA GLY A 223 13.74 24.63 14.93
C GLY A 223 14.12 23.52 15.91
N GLU A 224 13.97 23.74 17.21
CA GLU A 224 14.06 22.68 18.21
C GLU A 224 12.72 22.00 18.35
N VAL A 225 12.70 20.68 18.14
CA VAL A 225 11.53 19.82 18.25
C VAL A 225 11.54 19.18 19.63
N VAL A 226 10.42 19.32 20.33
CA VAL A 226 10.18 18.62 21.61
C VAL A 226 9.21 17.49 21.35
N GLU A 227 9.68 16.27 21.56
CA GLU A 227 8.84 15.08 21.40
C GLU A 227 7.77 15.04 22.51
N THR A 228 6.66 14.32 22.22
CA THR A 228 5.73 13.94 23.28
C THR A 228 6.48 13.06 24.29
N ARG A 229 6.18 13.22 25.58
CA ARG A 229 6.86 12.47 26.65
C ARG A 229 6.84 10.96 26.37
N THR A 230 5.68 10.41 26.03
CA THR A 230 5.53 8.98 25.75
C THR A 230 6.43 8.50 24.60
N PHE A 231 6.54 9.30 23.55
CA PHE A 231 7.36 8.93 22.40
C PHE A 231 8.87 9.13 22.69
N GLY A 232 9.25 10.18 23.40
CA GLY A 232 10.63 10.40 23.84
C GLY A 232 11.13 9.29 24.79
N ASP A 233 10.29 8.89 25.76
CA ASP A 233 10.57 7.76 26.66
C ASP A 233 10.76 6.45 25.86
N PHE A 234 9.90 6.20 24.87
CA PHE A 234 10.02 5.05 23.97
C PHE A 234 11.31 5.07 23.12
N CYS A 235 11.65 6.22 22.53
CA CYS A 235 12.89 6.36 21.76
C CYS A 235 14.13 6.13 22.64
N THR A 236 14.11 6.62 23.87
CA THR A 236 15.18 6.41 24.85
C THR A 236 15.27 4.94 25.26
N GLU A 237 14.15 4.30 25.62
CA GLU A 237 14.07 2.86 25.94
C GLU A 237 14.64 2.00 24.82
N GLN A 238 14.28 2.32 23.58
CA GLN A 238 14.70 1.57 22.40
C GLN A 238 16.04 2.04 21.81
N ASP A 239 16.74 3.00 22.43
CA ASP A 239 18.00 3.58 21.94
C ASP A 239 17.90 3.94 20.43
N LEU A 240 16.89 4.73 20.09
CA LEU A 240 16.61 5.16 18.73
C LEU A 240 17.05 6.59 18.52
N LYS A 241 17.74 6.84 17.41
CA LYS A 241 17.91 8.20 16.93
C LYS A 241 16.63 8.68 16.28
N LEU A 242 16.31 9.94 16.46
CA LEU A 242 15.15 10.55 15.84
C LEU A 242 15.58 11.55 14.77
N TRP A 243 14.94 11.50 13.63
CA TRP A 243 15.03 12.52 12.60
C TRP A 243 13.62 13.04 12.31
N VAL A 244 13.36 14.27 12.70
CA VAL A 244 12.10 14.95 12.40
C VAL A 244 12.28 15.73 11.10
N CYS A 245 11.46 15.41 10.10
CA CYS A 245 11.53 16.09 8.81
C CYS A 245 11.04 17.53 8.94
N ASN A 246 11.80 18.47 8.38
CA ASN A 246 11.36 19.86 8.27
C ASN A 246 10.23 19.97 7.23
N LYS A 247 9.28 20.89 7.46
CA LYS A 247 8.17 21.18 6.54
C LYS A 247 8.62 21.55 5.11
N ALA A 248 9.87 22.02 4.98
CA ALA A 248 10.47 22.46 3.72
C ALA A 248 11.35 21.41 3.02
N ASP A 249 11.44 20.17 3.56
CA ASP A 249 12.26 19.10 2.97
C ASP A 249 11.40 17.96 2.42
N PRO A 250 10.87 18.11 1.19
CA PRO A 250 10.03 17.07 0.56
C PRO A 250 10.83 15.81 0.16
N GLU A 251 12.17 15.90 0.04
CA GLU A 251 13.00 14.77 -0.40
C GLU A 251 13.11 13.69 0.66
N SER A 252 13.19 14.06 1.92
CA SER A 252 13.24 13.13 3.06
C SER A 252 11.95 12.34 3.22
N LYS A 253 10.80 12.92 2.86
CA LYS A 253 9.45 12.35 3.02
C LYS A 253 8.95 11.59 1.82
N GLY A 254 9.44 11.90 0.61
CA GLY A 254 8.91 11.35 -0.65
C GLY A 254 8.67 9.84 -0.64
N PRO A 255 9.56 9.01 -0.11
CA PRO A 255 9.35 7.57 -0.06
C PRO A 255 8.15 7.14 0.79
N ILE A 256 7.94 7.74 1.98
CA ILE A 256 6.87 7.32 2.90
C ILE A 256 5.52 7.91 2.49
N GLU A 257 5.45 9.14 2.01
CA GLU A 257 4.23 9.72 1.43
C GLU A 257 3.72 8.89 0.26
N ASN A 258 4.64 8.38 -0.57
CA ASN A 258 4.32 7.44 -1.63
C ASN A 258 3.73 6.14 -1.08
N VAL A 259 4.20 5.64 0.09
CA VAL A 259 3.63 4.44 0.72
C VAL A 259 2.21 4.71 1.22
N VAL A 260 1.96 5.83 1.91
CA VAL A 260 0.61 6.21 2.35
C VAL A 260 -0.33 6.34 1.15
N GLY A 261 0.08 7.06 0.11
CA GLY A 261 -0.67 7.17 -1.14
C GLY A 261 -0.90 5.82 -1.82
N PHE A 262 0.09 4.93 -1.78
CA PHE A 262 -0.01 3.57 -2.32
C PHE A 262 -1.00 2.71 -1.52
N VAL A 263 -1.01 2.77 -0.18
CA VAL A 263 -2.00 2.08 0.66
C VAL A 263 -3.40 2.55 0.29
N LYS A 264 -3.64 3.87 0.22
CA LYS A 264 -4.94 4.43 -0.16
C LYS A 264 -5.39 3.96 -1.54
N LYS A 265 -4.52 4.07 -2.54
CA LYS A 265 -4.84 3.75 -3.95
C LYS A 265 -4.86 2.25 -4.25
N ASN A 266 -4.11 1.43 -3.52
CA ASN A 266 -3.93 0.01 -3.84
C ASN A 266 -4.66 -0.93 -2.87
N PHE A 267 -4.74 -0.57 -1.58
CA PHE A 267 -5.47 -1.40 -0.62
C PHE A 267 -6.94 -0.99 -0.55
N PHE A 268 -7.23 0.28 -0.27
CA PHE A 268 -8.60 0.73 -0.02
C PHE A 268 -9.45 0.87 -1.28
N SER A 269 -8.88 1.33 -2.39
CA SER A 269 -9.66 1.76 -3.56
C SER A 269 -10.49 0.67 -4.25
N ALA A 270 -10.03 -0.58 -4.22
CA ALA A 270 -10.69 -1.69 -4.94
C ALA A 270 -11.44 -2.65 -4.00
N ARG A 271 -11.38 -2.43 -2.68
CA ARG A 271 -12.03 -3.29 -1.68
C ARG A 271 -13.30 -2.64 -1.16
N ASN A 272 -14.33 -3.45 -0.98
CA ASN A 272 -15.54 -3.02 -0.28
C ASN A 272 -15.30 -3.18 1.23
N ILE A 273 -14.70 -2.15 1.84
CA ILE A 273 -14.43 -2.09 3.27
C ILE A 273 -15.58 -1.36 3.95
N THR A 274 -16.22 -2.03 4.89
CA THR A 274 -17.36 -1.50 5.64
C THR A 274 -17.01 -1.18 7.09
N CYS A 275 -16.04 -1.87 7.66
CA CYS A 275 -15.59 -1.70 9.03
C CYS A 275 -14.11 -2.06 9.20
N ILE A 276 -13.57 -1.83 10.38
CA ILE A 276 -12.16 -2.13 10.69
C ILE A 276 -11.85 -3.63 10.62
N ASP A 277 -12.80 -4.51 10.90
CA ASP A 277 -12.59 -5.96 10.85
C ASP A 277 -12.28 -6.44 9.42
N ASP A 278 -12.86 -5.81 8.40
CA ASP A 278 -12.56 -6.10 6.99
C ASP A 278 -11.10 -5.76 6.67
N VAL A 279 -10.60 -4.66 7.25
CA VAL A 279 -9.20 -4.26 7.13
C VAL A 279 -8.29 -5.27 7.82
N TRP A 280 -8.58 -5.65 9.06
CA TRP A 280 -7.76 -6.59 9.82
C TRP A 280 -7.66 -7.97 9.18
N LYS A 281 -8.71 -8.42 8.50
CA LYS A 281 -8.71 -9.67 7.75
C LYS A 281 -7.82 -9.64 6.52
N SER A 282 -7.85 -8.55 5.76
CA SER A 282 -7.24 -8.49 4.43
C SER A 282 -5.88 -7.77 4.39
N LEU A 283 -5.62 -6.82 5.32
CA LEU A 283 -4.40 -6.01 5.32
C LEU A 283 -3.12 -6.83 5.49
N PRO A 284 -3.03 -7.82 6.41
CA PRO A 284 -1.79 -8.57 6.60
C PRO A 284 -1.35 -9.34 5.36
N SER A 285 -2.24 -10.09 4.74
CA SER A 285 -1.94 -10.86 3.52
C SER A 285 -1.62 -9.95 2.33
N TRP A 286 -2.29 -8.78 2.23
CA TRP A 286 -1.95 -7.79 1.23
C TRP A 286 -0.55 -7.21 1.43
N VAL A 287 -0.15 -6.85 2.64
CA VAL A 287 1.21 -6.36 2.96
C VAL A 287 2.25 -7.40 2.58
N ASP A 288 2.04 -8.66 2.94
CA ASP A 288 2.96 -9.76 2.62
C ASP A 288 3.10 -9.97 1.11
N ARG A 289 2.00 -9.91 0.34
CA ARG A 289 2.06 -9.96 -1.12
C ARG A 289 2.82 -8.78 -1.72
N LYS A 290 2.67 -7.58 -1.15
CA LYS A 290 3.37 -6.39 -1.66
C LYS A 290 4.86 -6.44 -1.39
N ASN A 291 5.27 -6.91 -0.23
CA ASN A 291 6.68 -7.09 0.09
C ASN A 291 7.38 -8.16 -0.76
N LYS A 292 6.62 -9.13 -1.29
CA LYS A 292 7.11 -10.19 -2.18
C LYS A 292 7.08 -9.84 -3.68
N ARG A 293 6.66 -8.64 -4.04
CA ARG A 293 6.66 -8.17 -5.45
C ARG A 293 7.87 -7.30 -5.74
N ILE A 294 8.32 -7.33 -6.99
CA ILE A 294 9.40 -6.45 -7.46
C ILE A 294 8.98 -4.98 -7.26
N HIS A 295 9.78 -4.25 -6.48
CA HIS A 295 9.59 -2.82 -6.26
C HIS A 295 10.02 -2.03 -7.49
N LYS A 296 9.14 -1.15 -7.99
CA LYS A 296 9.33 -0.47 -9.29
C LYS A 296 10.58 0.41 -9.37
N ALA A 297 10.97 1.04 -8.27
CA ALA A 297 12.13 1.95 -8.26
C ALA A 297 13.47 1.21 -8.04
N THR A 298 13.48 0.13 -7.27
CA THR A 298 14.72 -0.60 -6.94
C THR A 298 14.93 -1.84 -7.80
N PHE A 299 13.91 -2.30 -8.53
CA PHE A 299 13.89 -3.54 -9.32
C PHE A 299 14.24 -4.78 -8.49
N ARG A 300 14.05 -4.73 -7.17
CA ARG A 300 14.31 -5.81 -6.20
C ARG A 300 13.03 -6.16 -5.46
N ILE A 301 12.97 -7.36 -4.92
CA ILE A 301 11.89 -7.81 -4.04
C ILE A 301 12.22 -7.36 -2.62
N PRO A 302 11.39 -6.51 -1.96
CA PRO A 302 11.66 -5.99 -0.61
C PRO A 302 11.94 -7.08 0.42
N ASP A 303 11.14 -8.15 0.42
CA ASP A 303 11.29 -9.28 1.36
C ASP A 303 12.62 -10.01 1.18
N ASP A 304 13.05 -10.25 -0.05
CA ASP A 304 14.35 -10.88 -0.35
C ASP A 304 15.52 -10.00 0.12
N VAL A 305 15.47 -8.69 -0.20
CA VAL A 305 16.50 -7.75 0.24
C VAL A 305 16.56 -7.64 1.75
N PHE A 306 15.40 -7.62 2.39
CA PHE A 306 15.32 -7.62 3.85
C PHE A 306 15.94 -8.89 4.43
N CYS A 307 15.50 -10.06 4.02
CA CYS A 307 15.97 -11.34 4.56
C CYS A 307 17.45 -11.60 4.33
N THR A 308 17.98 -11.20 3.15
CA THR A 308 19.37 -11.48 2.77
C THR A 308 20.38 -10.46 3.26
N ILE A 309 19.98 -9.19 3.41
CA ILE A 309 20.91 -8.10 3.71
C ILE A 309 20.50 -7.35 4.98
N GLU A 310 19.30 -6.76 5.02
CA GLU A 310 18.94 -5.74 6.01
C GLU A 310 18.64 -6.33 7.39
N LYS A 311 18.06 -7.53 7.45
CA LYS A 311 17.73 -8.19 8.72
C LYS A 311 18.94 -8.39 9.64
N ALA A 312 20.10 -8.71 9.07
CA ALA A 312 21.34 -8.93 9.83
C ALA A 312 21.95 -7.63 10.38
N THR A 313 21.55 -6.48 9.85
CA THR A 313 22.04 -5.16 10.26
C THR A 313 21.12 -4.46 11.27
N LEU A 314 19.92 -4.99 11.47
CA LEU A 314 19.03 -4.48 12.51
C LEU A 314 19.66 -4.68 13.90
N ARG A 315 19.44 -3.71 14.78
CA ARG A 315 19.86 -3.80 16.17
C ARG A 315 18.96 -4.78 16.92
N PRO A 316 19.47 -5.47 17.97
CA PRO A 316 18.67 -6.37 18.78
C PRO A 316 17.44 -5.68 19.38
N LEU A 317 16.35 -6.43 19.50
CA LEU A 317 15.15 -5.95 20.21
C LEU A 317 15.46 -5.67 21.68
N VAL A 318 14.94 -4.54 22.16
CA VAL A 318 14.91 -4.24 23.58
C VAL A 318 13.50 -4.57 24.09
N PRO A 319 13.35 -5.42 25.14
CA PRO A 319 12.04 -5.67 25.73
C PRO A 319 11.35 -4.37 26.11
N SER A 320 10.08 -4.21 25.78
CA SER A 320 9.33 -3.00 26.00
C SER A 320 8.01 -3.27 26.72
N PHE A 321 7.53 -2.27 27.43
CA PHE A 321 6.17 -2.24 27.97
C PHE A 321 5.10 -2.51 26.89
N TYR A 322 5.39 -2.15 25.63
CA TYR A 322 4.50 -2.34 24.49
C TYR A 322 4.50 -3.76 23.91
N GLU A 323 5.34 -4.66 24.47
CA GLU A 323 5.33 -6.08 24.10
C GLU A 323 3.94 -6.67 24.37
N ASN A 324 3.42 -7.51 23.44
CA ASN A 324 2.15 -8.22 23.62
C ASN A 324 2.25 -9.35 24.67
N SER A 325 2.85 -9.03 25.80
CA SER A 325 2.87 -9.88 26.96
C SER A 325 1.50 -9.88 27.63
N PRO A 326 1.09 -10.94 28.32
CA PRO A 326 -0.04 -10.93 29.23
C PRO A 326 -0.03 -9.77 30.24
N SER A 327 1.12 -9.11 30.41
CA SER A 327 1.34 -7.92 31.24
C SER A 327 0.74 -6.63 30.74
N SER A 328 0.15 -6.58 29.54
CA SER A 328 -0.58 -5.39 29.06
C SER A 328 -1.92 -5.16 29.77
N PHE A 329 -2.26 -5.99 30.73
CA PHE A 329 -3.41 -5.79 31.61
C PHE A 329 -3.04 -4.82 32.75
N ILE A 330 -3.72 -3.70 32.80
CA ILE A 330 -3.48 -2.70 33.84
C ILE A 330 -4.31 -3.06 35.07
N PRO A 331 -3.68 -3.30 36.24
CA PRO A 331 -4.41 -3.60 37.45
C PRO A 331 -5.05 -2.34 38.04
N VAL A 332 -6.27 -2.49 38.54
CA VAL A 332 -6.99 -1.47 39.30
C VAL A 332 -7.64 -2.11 40.49
N GLU A 333 -7.38 -1.60 41.69
CA GLU A 333 -8.11 -1.97 42.89
C GLU A 333 -9.46 -1.24 42.94
N LEU A 334 -10.53 -2.00 42.99
CA LEU A 334 -11.86 -1.46 43.18
C LEU A 334 -12.14 -1.28 44.68
N ASN A 335 -12.54 -0.07 45.02
CA ASN A 335 -13.01 0.26 46.37
C ASN A 335 -14.51 -0.09 46.53
N SER A 336 -15.20 0.59 47.40
CA SER A 336 -16.66 0.46 47.62
C SER A 336 -17.50 0.86 46.40
N VAL A 337 -16.89 1.51 45.40
CA VAL A 337 -17.58 2.02 44.22
C VAL A 337 -17.18 1.17 43.00
N PRO A 338 -18.18 0.55 42.33
CA PRO A 338 -17.94 -0.44 41.28
C PRO A 338 -17.69 0.22 39.90
N TYR A 339 -16.63 1.01 39.76
CA TYR A 339 -16.20 1.53 38.47
C TYR A 339 -14.68 1.69 38.42
N ILE A 340 -14.13 1.61 37.24
CA ILE A 340 -12.75 2.01 36.94
C ILE A 340 -12.80 3.37 36.24
N GLN A 341 -11.77 4.17 36.45
CA GLN A 341 -11.55 5.41 35.70
C GLN A 341 -10.54 5.14 34.60
N PHE A 342 -10.92 5.44 33.38
CA PHE A 342 -10.03 5.37 32.22
C PHE A 342 -10.17 6.66 31.41
N LYS A 343 -9.06 7.35 31.19
CA LYS A 343 -9.04 8.73 30.69
C LYS A 343 -9.93 9.63 31.59
N SER A 344 -10.85 10.39 31.01
CA SER A 344 -11.79 11.26 31.73
C SER A 344 -13.10 10.60 32.10
N SER A 345 -13.35 9.35 31.70
CA SER A 345 -14.62 8.66 31.85
C SER A 345 -14.57 7.53 32.89
N LYS A 346 -15.75 7.23 33.49
CA LYS A 346 -15.94 6.14 34.45
C LYS A 346 -16.70 5.00 33.82
N TYR A 347 -16.18 3.76 33.98
CA TYR A 347 -16.73 2.55 33.39
C TYR A 347 -17.15 1.58 34.49
N SER A 348 -18.40 1.16 34.46
CA SER A 348 -18.97 0.30 35.50
C SER A 348 -18.38 -1.10 35.48
N VAL A 349 -18.25 -1.68 36.67
CA VAL A 349 -17.87 -3.07 36.88
C VAL A 349 -18.95 -3.73 37.74
N PRO A 350 -19.26 -5.02 37.58
CA PRO A 350 -20.22 -5.70 38.45
C PRO A 350 -19.84 -5.57 39.92
N ARG A 351 -20.82 -5.30 40.80
CA ARG A 351 -20.61 -5.04 42.23
C ARG A 351 -19.91 -6.17 42.96
N SER A 352 -20.02 -7.40 42.47
CA SER A 352 -19.31 -8.57 43.00
C SER A 352 -17.79 -8.46 43.00
N TYR A 353 -17.24 -7.52 42.23
CA TYR A 353 -15.80 -7.29 42.15
C TYR A 353 -15.32 -6.11 43.00
N CYS A 354 -16.22 -5.46 43.79
CA CYS A 354 -15.79 -4.45 44.78
C CYS A 354 -14.80 -5.07 45.76
N PHE A 355 -13.79 -4.28 46.18
CA PHE A 355 -12.69 -4.69 47.06
C PHE A 355 -11.79 -5.78 46.49
N THR A 356 -11.78 -5.94 45.16
CA THR A 356 -10.86 -6.84 44.46
C THR A 356 -10.06 -6.08 43.43
N THR A 357 -8.94 -6.67 43.00
CA THR A 357 -8.16 -6.17 41.85
C THR A 357 -8.77 -6.70 40.58
N VAL A 358 -9.18 -5.79 39.69
CA VAL A 358 -9.57 -6.10 38.32
C VAL A 358 -8.49 -5.60 37.36
N TYR A 359 -8.48 -6.11 36.16
CA TYR A 359 -7.52 -5.73 35.14
C TYR A 359 -8.28 -5.19 33.94
N TYR A 360 -7.78 -4.14 33.32
CA TYR A 360 -8.37 -3.68 32.08
C TYR A 360 -7.35 -3.61 30.93
N LYS A 361 -7.86 -3.68 29.72
CA LYS A 361 -7.14 -3.52 28.49
C LYS A 361 -8.00 -2.74 27.51
N ALA A 362 -7.46 -1.64 26.96
CA ALA A 362 -8.09 -0.90 25.88
C ALA A 362 -7.62 -1.47 24.54
N ILE A 363 -8.56 -1.80 23.65
CA ILE A 363 -8.29 -2.31 22.31
C ILE A 363 -9.25 -1.59 21.36
N GLY A 364 -8.71 -0.73 20.49
CA GLY A 364 -9.52 0.13 19.64
C GLY A 364 -10.43 1.04 20.47
N SER A 365 -11.68 1.13 20.09
CA SER A 365 -12.72 1.90 20.79
C SER A 365 -13.34 1.17 22.00
N LYS A 366 -12.81 0.00 22.39
CA LYS A 366 -13.37 -0.83 23.46
C LYS A 366 -12.43 -0.97 24.65
N LEU A 367 -13.01 -0.90 25.85
CA LEU A 367 -12.37 -1.16 27.12
C LEU A 367 -12.85 -2.52 27.65
N PHE A 368 -11.96 -3.48 27.70
CA PHE A 368 -12.21 -4.82 28.23
C PHE A 368 -11.76 -4.89 29.67
N ILE A 369 -12.61 -5.42 30.54
CA ILE A 369 -12.31 -5.58 31.98
C ILE A 369 -12.29 -7.07 32.31
N TYR A 370 -11.29 -7.48 33.09
CA TYR A 370 -10.97 -8.88 33.40
C TYR A 370 -10.80 -9.08 34.91
N ASN A 371 -11.05 -10.28 35.38
CA ASN A 371 -10.75 -10.69 36.75
C ASN A 371 -9.25 -11.03 36.94
N LYS A 372 -8.87 -11.43 38.13
CA LYS A 372 -7.49 -11.86 38.47
C LYS A 372 -6.98 -13.02 37.61
N ASP A 373 -7.87 -13.90 37.14
CA ASP A 373 -7.57 -15.06 36.32
C ASP A 373 -7.59 -14.74 34.81
N ARG A 374 -7.67 -13.46 34.46
CA ARG A 374 -7.74 -12.95 33.07
C ARG A 374 -8.99 -13.38 32.31
N MET A 375 -10.05 -13.77 33.02
CA MET A 375 -11.35 -14.04 32.42
C MET A 375 -12.11 -12.73 32.23
N PRO A 376 -12.78 -12.50 31.07
CA PRO A 376 -13.50 -11.27 30.80
C PRO A 376 -14.69 -11.11 31.75
N ILE A 377 -14.83 -9.91 32.32
CA ILE A 377 -15.95 -9.51 33.19
C ILE A 377 -16.97 -8.73 32.37
N CYS A 378 -16.54 -7.66 31.72
CA CYS A 378 -17.40 -6.79 30.92
C CYS A 378 -16.58 -6.01 29.90
N THR A 379 -17.30 -5.42 28.93
CA THR A 379 -16.72 -4.59 27.88
C THR A 379 -17.53 -3.31 27.73
N HIS A 380 -16.84 -2.18 27.56
CA HIS A 380 -17.46 -0.87 27.34
C HIS A 380 -16.92 -0.25 26.06
N THR A 381 -17.70 0.61 25.43
CA THR A 381 -17.21 1.53 24.42
C THR A 381 -16.52 2.71 25.10
N ILE A 382 -15.33 3.07 24.67
CA ILE A 382 -14.58 4.21 25.20
C ILE A 382 -15.27 5.48 24.71
N ASN A 383 -15.68 6.33 25.66
CA ASN A 383 -16.15 7.68 25.35
C ASN A 383 -14.92 8.59 25.26
N GLU A 384 -14.82 9.33 24.18
CA GLU A 384 -13.76 10.34 23.96
C GLU A 384 -13.95 11.56 24.87
#